data_7f1256582c28c1827a78d584bd94af5c
#
_entry.id   7f1256582c28c1827a78d584bd94af5c
#
_cell.length_a   1.000
_cell.length_b   1.000
_cell.length_c   1.000
_cell.angle_alpha   90.00
_cell.angle_beta   90.00
_cell.angle_gamma   90.00
#
_symmetry.space_group_name_H-M   'P 1'
#
loop_
_entity.id
_entity.type
_entity.pdbx_description
1 polymer ?
#
loop_
_entity_poly.entity_id
_entity_poly.type
_entity_poly.pdbx_seq_one_letter_code
_entity_poly.pdbx_strand_id
1 'polypeptide(L)'
;MPDYMFQLESRLSPEQRAAMVRIQELATESESNLYLVGGAVRDVVSGMSIRDLDFTIEGNPARMVHELEKGGAKVAKEDESLRTAELLLSGEVDASISAAREDIYARPGAKPETRFSTIMEDLRRRDFSVNAIAISLNPNSRGLLLDPTNGLADLERREIRALSIHSFTNQPVRLLRALRYVARMGFKMESRTAEWFNLALERELQTTISNEDAGGEFRQVTREEKPAAVLKSWESHRLMGVVHPLLEKRHPDYDAINRMFRVREDMVSSGLRPRLFAPVTLAILGRLKDSERKSVLGRMSLPSSELRSVNDVEPEALKIVKILSGPKTSAARDAYAYLERAPLDLLAYILSESSNGKAVGKIRTYFGKWKAIRQALPSVATELEVLGMERGAKFDKVVEDFFQLQLLGRARKPEDHAKILRKLAGIKELPKKVEEKKKPEKPKKKGELPTKPEAAATGGPVTPPKIQPHRMAPGKSTPAPSPKPKPKTKKK
;
A
#
# COMPACT_ATOMS: atom_id res chain seq x y z
N MET A 1 20.29 13.79 14.58
CA MET A 1 18.89 13.31 14.68
C MET A 1 18.47 12.81 13.32
N PRO A 2 17.64 11.77 13.22
CA PRO A 2 17.09 11.34 11.92
C PRO A 2 16.32 12.49 11.28
N ASP A 3 16.49 12.69 9.97
CA ASP A 3 15.67 13.64 9.22
C ASP A 3 14.33 12.97 8.87
N TYR A 4 13.33 13.20 9.72
CA TYR A 4 12.00 12.62 9.55
C TYR A 4 11.25 13.19 8.35
N MET A 5 11.55 14.43 7.93
CA MET A 5 10.94 14.98 6.71
C MET A 5 11.48 14.29 5.47
N PHE A 6 12.78 14.06 5.38
CA PHE A 6 13.37 13.30 4.29
C PHE A 6 12.80 11.86 4.22
N GLN A 7 12.68 11.20 5.40
CA GLN A 7 12.10 9.85 5.46
C GLN A 7 10.63 9.84 5.00
N LEU A 8 9.84 10.82 5.43
CA LEU A 8 8.45 10.99 5.01
C LEU A 8 8.36 11.21 3.50
N GLU A 9 9.02 12.24 2.99
CA GLU A 9 8.95 12.64 1.59
C GLU A 9 9.45 11.56 0.62
N SER A 10 10.45 10.78 1.02
CA SER A 10 10.97 9.67 0.21
C SER A 10 10.01 8.49 0.09
N ARG A 11 9.02 8.37 0.98
CA ARG A 11 8.07 7.24 1.03
C ARG A 11 6.67 7.59 0.55
N LEU A 12 6.37 8.87 0.42
CA LEU A 12 5.09 9.33 -0.14
C LEU A 12 5.04 9.05 -1.64
N SER A 13 3.87 8.59 -2.12
CA SER A 13 3.59 8.60 -3.55
C SER A 13 3.53 10.04 -4.08
N PRO A 14 3.66 10.27 -5.39
CA PRO A 14 3.48 11.60 -5.97
C PRO A 14 2.15 12.25 -5.58
N GLU A 15 1.06 11.47 -5.56
CA GLU A 15 -0.28 11.93 -5.20
C GLU A 15 -0.38 12.28 -3.70
N GLN A 16 0.17 11.45 -2.82
CA GLN A 16 0.24 11.73 -1.39
C GLN A 16 1.07 12.98 -1.08
N ARG A 17 2.17 13.17 -1.81
CA ARG A 17 3.00 14.38 -1.67
C ARG A 17 2.23 15.63 -2.10
N ALA A 18 1.54 15.59 -3.24
CA ALA A 18 0.72 16.70 -3.72
C ALA A 18 -0.41 17.02 -2.71
N ALA A 19 -1.07 16.00 -2.17
CA ALA A 19 -2.09 16.15 -1.15
C ALA A 19 -1.55 16.81 0.13
N MET A 20 -0.39 16.38 0.61
CA MET A 20 0.27 16.96 1.79
C MET A 20 0.63 18.43 1.58
N VAL A 21 1.19 18.78 0.41
CA VAL A 21 1.52 20.17 0.07
C VAL A 21 0.27 21.04 0.07
N ARG A 22 -0.82 20.57 -0.55
CA ARG A 22 -2.09 21.34 -0.60
C ARG A 22 -2.67 21.58 0.80
N ILE A 23 -2.63 20.59 1.69
CA ILE A 23 -3.10 20.74 3.07
C ILE A 23 -2.20 21.69 3.86
N GLN A 24 -0.87 21.68 3.64
CA GLN A 24 0.06 22.64 4.26
C GLN A 24 -0.21 24.08 3.80
N GLU A 25 -0.49 24.30 2.50
CA GLU A 25 -0.88 25.63 1.99
C GLU A 25 -2.12 26.15 2.70
N LEU A 26 -3.17 25.35 2.79
CA LEU A 26 -4.42 25.73 3.47
C LEU A 26 -4.23 26.00 4.97
N ALA A 27 -3.36 25.24 5.64
CA ALA A 27 -3.01 25.49 7.04
C ALA A 27 -2.28 26.82 7.21
N THR A 28 -1.38 27.14 6.28
CA THR A 28 -0.65 28.43 6.28
C THR A 28 -1.60 29.61 6.01
N GLU A 29 -2.51 29.47 5.04
CA GLU A 29 -3.53 30.48 4.72
C GLU A 29 -4.50 30.76 5.90
N SER A 30 -4.73 29.74 6.74
CA SER A 30 -5.59 29.84 7.93
C SER A 30 -4.83 30.10 9.23
N GLU A 31 -3.52 30.36 9.17
CA GLU A 31 -2.63 30.56 10.32
C GLU A 31 -2.76 29.46 11.39
N SER A 32 -3.03 28.22 10.94
CA SER A 32 -3.25 27.07 11.83
C SER A 32 -2.03 26.19 11.93
N ASN A 33 -1.68 25.75 13.14
CA ASN A 33 -0.63 24.76 13.35
C ASN A 33 -1.11 23.40 12.84
N LEU A 34 -0.30 22.78 11.97
CA LEU A 34 -0.57 21.50 11.31
C LEU A 34 0.46 20.44 11.68
N TYR A 35 -0.01 19.25 11.94
CA TYR A 35 0.80 18.09 12.29
C TYR A 35 0.36 16.86 11.51
N LEU A 36 1.32 16.09 11.01
CA LEU A 36 1.08 14.70 10.57
C LEU A 36 1.15 13.81 11.81
N VAL A 37 0.20 12.88 11.97
CA VAL A 37 0.03 12.14 13.24
C VAL A 37 -0.26 10.66 13.01
N GLY A 38 -0.26 9.88 14.06
CA GLY A 38 -0.87 8.55 14.11
C GLY A 38 -0.20 7.52 13.21
N GLY A 39 -1.03 6.86 12.39
CA GLY A 39 -0.60 5.77 11.53
C GLY A 39 0.49 6.13 10.54
N ALA A 40 0.40 7.32 9.93
CA ALA A 40 1.38 7.80 8.97
C ALA A 40 2.77 7.95 9.60
N VAL A 41 2.86 8.59 10.78
CA VAL A 41 4.15 8.79 11.49
C VAL A 41 4.73 7.47 11.95
N ARG A 42 3.90 6.60 12.57
CA ARG A 42 4.31 5.25 12.96
C ARG A 42 4.91 4.48 11.79
N ASP A 43 4.24 4.47 10.64
CA ASP A 43 4.64 3.71 9.47
C ASP A 43 5.94 4.28 8.84
N VAL A 44 6.12 5.61 8.85
CA VAL A 44 7.40 6.26 8.47
C VAL A 44 8.55 5.78 9.36
N VAL A 45 8.39 5.87 10.68
CA VAL A 45 9.43 5.50 11.65
C VAL A 45 9.75 4.01 11.58
N SER A 46 8.72 3.17 11.42
CA SER A 46 8.88 1.70 11.34
C SER A 46 9.35 1.19 9.99
N GLY A 47 9.56 2.05 9.01
CA GLY A 47 10.00 1.61 7.68
C GLY A 47 8.90 0.99 6.82
N MET A 48 7.64 1.08 7.22
CA MET A 48 6.49 0.57 6.49
C MET A 48 5.98 1.58 5.45
N SER A 49 5.17 1.10 4.49
CA SER A 49 4.51 1.96 3.51
C SER A 49 3.40 2.78 4.18
N ILE A 50 3.34 4.07 3.84
CA ILE A 50 2.29 4.98 4.33
C ILE A 50 1.00 4.65 3.58
N ARG A 51 -0.05 4.30 4.32
CA ARG A 51 -1.34 3.97 3.75
C ARG A 51 -2.24 5.19 3.62
N ASP A 52 -2.47 5.87 4.72
CA ASP A 52 -3.38 6.99 4.89
C ASP A 52 -2.60 8.18 5.45
N LEU A 53 -3.05 9.40 5.21
CA LEU A 53 -2.46 10.61 5.76
C LEU A 53 -3.37 11.18 6.85
N ASP A 54 -2.93 11.09 8.11
CA ASP A 54 -3.68 11.60 9.24
C ASP A 54 -3.11 12.95 9.69
N PHE A 55 -3.92 13.99 9.62
CA PHE A 55 -3.55 15.33 10.04
C PHE A 55 -4.32 15.78 11.28
N THR A 56 -3.63 16.51 12.14
CA THR A 56 -4.24 17.23 13.27
C THR A 56 -3.90 18.69 13.17
N ILE A 57 -4.90 19.56 13.35
CA ILE A 57 -4.70 21.01 13.42
C ILE A 57 -5.06 21.54 14.80
N GLU A 58 -4.35 22.55 15.28
CA GLU A 58 -4.76 23.33 16.46
C GLU A 58 -5.75 24.38 16.00
N GLY A 59 -7.05 24.09 16.18
CA GLY A 59 -8.16 24.90 15.73
C GLY A 59 -9.29 24.09 15.10
N ASN A 60 -10.22 24.79 14.43
CA ASN A 60 -11.37 24.16 13.78
C ASN A 60 -11.03 23.72 12.34
N PRO A 61 -11.11 22.42 12.00
CA PRO A 61 -10.81 21.90 10.67
C PRO A 61 -11.86 22.25 9.60
N ALA A 62 -13.07 22.67 9.96
CA ALA A 62 -14.20 22.80 9.05
C ALA A 62 -13.90 23.67 7.82
N ARG A 63 -13.21 24.83 8.00
CA ARG A 63 -12.82 25.69 6.88
C ARG A 63 -11.89 24.97 5.90
N MET A 64 -10.91 24.25 6.42
CA MET A 64 -9.94 23.49 5.60
C MET A 64 -10.63 22.37 4.83
N VAL A 65 -11.54 21.64 5.47
CA VAL A 65 -12.34 20.58 4.84
C VAL A 65 -13.15 21.17 3.69
N HIS A 66 -13.83 22.29 3.90
CA HIS A 66 -14.62 22.97 2.88
C HIS A 66 -13.77 23.43 1.66
N GLU A 67 -12.58 24.00 1.89
CA GLU A 67 -11.68 24.38 0.79
C GLU A 67 -11.14 23.17 0.01
N LEU A 68 -10.91 22.04 0.69
CA LEU A 68 -10.54 20.79 0.02
C LEU A 68 -11.70 20.24 -0.84
N GLU A 69 -12.95 20.32 -0.35
CA GLU A 69 -14.13 19.91 -1.14
C GLU A 69 -14.28 20.76 -2.40
N LYS A 70 -14.12 22.09 -2.30
CA LYS A 70 -14.08 22.98 -3.47
C LYS A 70 -12.99 22.60 -4.45
N GLY A 71 -11.85 22.09 -3.96
CA GLY A 71 -10.74 21.57 -4.74
C GLY A 71 -10.97 20.18 -5.33
N GLY A 72 -12.17 19.58 -5.13
CA GLY A 72 -12.55 18.28 -5.68
C GLY A 72 -12.34 17.09 -4.74
N ALA A 73 -11.97 17.29 -3.47
CA ALA A 73 -11.96 16.24 -2.47
C ALA A 73 -13.40 15.75 -2.19
N LYS A 74 -13.52 14.47 -1.83
CA LYS A 74 -14.80 13.88 -1.41
C LYS A 74 -14.76 13.64 0.09
N VAL A 75 -15.70 14.19 0.84
CA VAL A 75 -15.89 13.87 2.25
C VAL A 75 -16.55 12.48 2.34
N ALA A 76 -15.81 11.52 2.87
CA ALA A 76 -16.29 10.16 3.07
C ALA A 76 -17.10 10.03 4.37
N LYS A 77 -16.66 10.70 5.43
CA LYS A 77 -17.33 10.81 6.72
C LYS A 77 -16.92 12.09 7.40
N GLU A 78 -17.87 12.77 8.04
CA GLU A 78 -17.63 13.90 8.93
C GLU A 78 -18.31 13.62 10.28
N ASP A 79 -17.62 13.94 11.36
CA ASP A 79 -18.14 13.89 12.72
C ASP A 79 -17.88 15.22 13.41
N GLU A 80 -18.89 16.08 13.40
CA GLU A 80 -18.81 17.41 14.01
C GLU A 80 -18.52 17.35 15.52
N SER A 81 -19.08 16.35 16.22
CA SER A 81 -18.88 16.20 17.66
C SER A 81 -17.46 15.76 18.01
N LEU A 82 -16.82 14.95 17.16
CA LEU A 82 -15.43 14.57 17.28
C LEU A 82 -14.50 15.51 16.50
N ARG A 83 -15.05 16.48 15.77
CA ARG A 83 -14.30 17.48 14.98
C ARG A 83 -13.29 16.84 14.05
N THR A 84 -13.74 15.84 13.30
CA THR A 84 -12.90 15.07 12.38
C THR A 84 -13.63 14.83 11.06
N ALA A 85 -12.88 14.84 9.96
CA ALA A 85 -13.36 14.48 8.64
C ALA A 85 -12.44 13.47 7.99
N GLU A 86 -13.01 12.42 7.41
CA GLU A 86 -12.34 11.47 6.52
C GLU A 86 -12.55 11.90 5.08
N LEU A 87 -11.48 12.00 4.31
CA LEU A 87 -11.46 12.56 2.97
C LEU A 87 -10.86 11.59 1.97
N LEU A 88 -11.41 11.61 0.76
CA LEU A 88 -10.78 11.03 -0.41
C LEU A 88 -10.32 12.17 -1.32
N LEU A 89 -9.01 12.38 -1.36
CA LEU A 89 -8.36 13.43 -2.14
C LEU A 89 -8.06 12.95 -3.57
N SER A 90 -7.65 13.87 -4.44
CA SER A 90 -7.25 13.58 -5.81
C SER A 90 -6.16 12.49 -5.85
N GLY A 91 -6.20 11.61 -6.86
CA GLY A 91 -5.31 10.44 -6.94
C GLY A 91 -5.65 9.32 -5.96
N GLU A 92 -6.91 9.30 -5.47
CA GLU A 92 -7.43 8.29 -4.52
C GLU A 92 -6.64 8.22 -3.20
N VAL A 93 -6.13 9.35 -2.71
CA VAL A 93 -5.43 9.44 -1.43
C VAL A 93 -6.45 9.52 -0.30
N ASP A 94 -6.44 8.51 0.58
CA ASP A 94 -7.18 8.56 1.83
C ASP A 94 -6.48 9.49 2.83
N ALA A 95 -7.22 10.44 3.39
CA ALA A 95 -6.71 11.36 4.40
C ALA A 95 -7.75 11.60 5.50
N SER A 96 -7.30 11.95 6.70
CA SER A 96 -8.15 12.45 7.76
C SER A 96 -7.64 13.79 8.27
N ILE A 97 -8.56 14.67 8.64
CA ILE A 97 -8.23 15.95 9.29
C ILE A 97 -9.04 16.04 10.58
N SER A 98 -8.37 16.25 11.71
CA SER A 98 -8.98 16.35 13.02
C SER A 98 -8.51 17.61 13.76
N ALA A 99 -9.36 18.15 14.64
CA ALA A 99 -8.91 19.14 15.61
C ALA A 99 -8.05 18.49 16.70
N ALA A 100 -7.00 19.18 17.14
CA ALA A 100 -6.35 18.87 18.40
C ALA A 100 -7.36 19.10 19.53
N ARG A 101 -7.60 18.09 20.37
CA ARG A 101 -8.67 18.12 21.36
C ARG A 101 -8.39 17.27 22.58
N GLU A 102 -9.15 17.55 23.62
CA GLU A 102 -9.37 16.68 24.79
C GLU A 102 -10.71 15.97 24.65
N ASP A 103 -10.78 14.72 25.15
CA ASP A 103 -11.98 13.91 25.17
C ASP A 103 -12.41 13.69 26.65
N ILE A 104 -13.65 14.10 27.01
CA ILE A 104 -14.22 13.95 28.34
C ILE A 104 -15.34 12.90 28.28
N TYR A 105 -15.21 11.83 29.05
CA TYR A 105 -16.15 10.72 29.05
C TYR A 105 -17.06 10.77 30.28
N ALA A 106 -18.36 10.86 30.08
CA ALA A 106 -19.35 10.84 31.15
C ALA A 106 -19.52 9.45 31.77
N ARG A 107 -19.33 8.39 30.98
CA ARG A 107 -19.42 6.98 31.39
C ARG A 107 -18.63 6.08 30.41
N PRO A 108 -18.29 4.83 30.82
CA PRO A 108 -17.66 3.85 29.95
C PRO A 108 -18.41 3.68 28.62
N GLY A 109 -17.68 3.69 27.50
CA GLY A 109 -18.22 3.49 26.16
C GLY A 109 -19.11 4.62 25.65
N ALA A 110 -19.28 5.73 26.38
CA ALA A 110 -20.04 6.88 25.91
C ALA A 110 -19.23 7.65 24.86
N LYS A 111 -19.94 8.32 23.93
CA LYS A 111 -19.32 9.30 23.06
C LYS A 111 -18.78 10.46 23.90
N PRO A 112 -17.50 10.87 23.72
CA PRO A 112 -16.92 11.93 24.53
C PRO A 112 -17.48 13.32 24.18
N GLU A 113 -17.56 14.19 25.17
CA GLU A 113 -17.57 15.64 24.95
C GLU A 113 -16.15 16.08 24.55
N THR A 114 -16.03 16.89 23.50
CA THR A 114 -14.72 17.31 22.99
C THR A 114 -14.46 18.78 23.24
N ARG A 115 -13.23 19.13 23.61
CA ARG A 115 -12.76 20.52 23.74
C ARG A 115 -11.52 20.71 22.90
N PHE A 116 -11.36 21.89 22.27
CA PHE A 116 -10.12 22.24 21.59
C PHE A 116 -8.95 22.24 22.58
N SER A 117 -7.82 21.74 22.13
CA SER A 117 -6.63 21.64 22.96
C SER A 117 -5.35 21.75 22.12
N THR A 118 -4.19 21.54 22.74
CA THR A 118 -2.91 21.52 22.04
C THR A 118 -2.63 20.15 21.44
N ILE A 119 -1.70 20.10 20.51
CA ILE A 119 -1.23 18.80 19.93
C ILE A 119 -0.68 17.87 21.02
N MET A 120 -0.02 18.40 22.03
CA MET A 120 0.55 17.59 23.12
C MET A 120 -0.55 16.85 23.91
N GLU A 121 -1.65 17.51 24.21
CA GLU A 121 -2.79 16.89 24.91
C GLU A 121 -3.55 15.94 23.97
N ASP A 122 -3.69 16.29 22.67
CA ASP A 122 -4.28 15.39 21.67
C ASP A 122 -3.51 14.07 21.57
N LEU A 123 -2.17 14.12 21.58
CA LEU A 123 -1.36 12.90 21.56
C LEU A 123 -1.56 12.04 22.83
N ARG A 124 -1.69 12.65 24.01
CA ARG A 124 -1.88 11.94 25.28
C ARG A 124 -3.23 11.24 25.44
N ARG A 125 -4.30 11.72 24.74
CA ARG A 125 -5.63 11.08 24.78
C ARG A 125 -5.79 9.89 23.82
N ARG A 126 -4.82 9.66 22.90
CA ARG A 126 -4.90 8.61 21.88
C ARG A 126 -4.96 7.21 22.51
N ASP A 127 -5.07 6.21 21.65
CA ASP A 127 -5.23 4.80 22.07
C ASP A 127 -3.93 4.16 22.57
N PHE A 128 -2.91 4.19 21.73
CA PHE A 128 -1.63 3.52 21.98
C PHE A 128 -0.46 4.48 21.69
N SER A 129 0.64 4.31 22.45
CA SER A 129 1.83 5.13 22.34
C SER A 129 2.41 5.20 20.92
N VAL A 130 2.37 4.07 20.19
CA VAL A 130 2.85 3.98 18.80
C VAL A 130 2.04 4.84 17.81
N ASN A 131 0.83 5.26 18.17
CA ASN A 131 -0.02 6.16 17.40
C ASN A 131 -0.08 7.58 18.00
N ALA A 132 0.62 7.82 19.10
CA ALA A 132 0.67 9.09 19.81
C ALA A 132 1.95 9.88 19.51
N ILE A 133 2.38 9.84 18.27
CA ILE A 133 3.55 10.51 17.73
C ILE A 133 3.10 11.46 16.62
N ALA A 134 3.71 12.64 16.55
CA ALA A 134 3.44 13.62 15.51
C ALA A 134 4.72 14.15 14.88
N ILE A 135 4.63 14.58 13.62
CA ILE A 135 5.65 15.37 12.93
C ILE A 135 5.05 16.74 12.63
N SER A 136 5.71 17.80 13.09
CA SER A 136 5.30 19.17 12.80
C SER A 136 5.50 19.47 11.30
N LEU A 137 4.45 20.03 10.68
CA LEU A 137 4.48 20.52 9.30
C LEU A 137 4.52 22.05 9.23
N ASN A 138 4.62 22.72 10.39
CA ASN A 138 4.65 24.17 10.49
C ASN A 138 5.99 24.74 10.01
N PRO A 139 6.04 25.92 9.37
CA PRO A 139 7.27 26.47 8.79
C PRO A 139 8.43 26.56 9.81
N ASN A 140 8.14 27.04 11.03
CA ASN A 140 9.17 27.28 12.06
C ASN A 140 9.63 26.01 12.81
N SER A 141 8.92 24.90 12.67
CA SER A 141 9.20 23.63 13.36
C SER A 141 9.10 22.41 12.46
N ARG A 142 9.20 22.61 11.15
CA ARG A 142 9.03 21.56 10.14
C ARG A 142 9.98 20.39 10.41
N GLY A 143 9.41 19.19 10.50
CA GLY A 143 10.15 17.96 10.75
C GLY A 143 10.45 17.70 12.23
N LEU A 144 10.08 18.60 13.15
CA LEU A 144 10.17 18.34 14.58
C LEU A 144 9.22 17.19 14.94
N LEU A 145 9.78 16.14 15.54
CA LEU A 145 9.01 15.02 16.03
C LEU A 145 8.57 15.27 17.48
N LEU A 146 7.29 15.05 17.75
CA LEU A 146 6.65 15.18 19.05
C LEU A 146 6.23 13.78 19.52
N ASP A 147 6.79 13.33 20.65
CA ASP A 147 6.50 12.02 21.25
C ASP A 147 6.37 12.13 22.78
N PRO A 148 5.26 12.69 23.28
CA PRO A 148 5.06 12.87 24.71
C PRO A 148 4.85 11.56 25.49
N THR A 149 4.71 10.44 24.80
CA THR A 149 4.33 9.14 25.38
C THR A 149 5.38 8.06 25.22
N ASN A 150 6.56 8.39 24.68
CA ASN A 150 7.65 7.45 24.36
C ASN A 150 7.24 6.35 23.37
N GLY A 151 6.42 6.68 22.38
CA GLY A 151 5.98 5.76 21.33
C GLY A 151 7.11 5.22 20.48
N LEU A 152 8.18 6.02 20.25
CA LEU A 152 9.37 5.56 19.54
C LEU A 152 10.05 4.38 20.26
N ALA A 153 10.20 4.48 21.59
CA ALA A 153 10.79 3.40 22.38
C ALA A 153 9.94 2.13 22.33
N ASP A 154 8.61 2.25 22.29
CA ASP A 154 7.72 1.11 22.16
C ASP A 154 7.75 0.49 20.75
N LEU A 155 7.93 1.29 19.70
CA LEU A 155 8.19 0.81 18.36
C LEU A 155 9.49 -0.02 18.28
N GLU A 156 10.57 0.45 18.92
CA GLU A 156 11.83 -0.28 19.00
C GLU A 156 11.70 -1.60 19.77
N ARG A 157 10.95 -1.59 20.89
CA ARG A 157 10.66 -2.79 21.69
C ARG A 157 9.66 -3.74 21.06
N ARG A 158 9.01 -3.30 19.98
CA ARG A 158 7.92 -4.02 19.31
C ARG A 158 6.75 -4.31 20.25
N GLU A 159 6.33 -3.28 20.97
CA GLU A 159 5.26 -3.35 21.97
C GLU A 159 4.10 -2.42 21.61
N ILE A 160 2.88 -2.87 21.90
CA ILE A 160 1.65 -2.06 21.86
C ILE A 160 1.31 -1.71 23.30
N ARG A 161 1.45 -0.43 23.65
CA ARG A 161 1.21 0.09 25.00
C ARG A 161 0.04 1.07 24.99
N ALA A 162 -0.97 0.81 25.80
CA ALA A 162 -2.08 1.73 26.05
C ALA A 162 -1.62 2.90 26.94
N LEU A 163 -2.14 4.10 26.66
CA LEU A 163 -1.67 5.33 27.33
C LEU A 163 -2.25 5.52 28.74
N SER A 164 -3.33 4.81 29.09
CA SER A 164 -4.01 4.95 30.36
C SER A 164 -4.67 3.65 30.79
N ILE A 165 -4.76 3.42 32.11
CA ILE A 165 -5.56 2.34 32.69
C ILE A 165 -7.04 2.44 32.29
N HIS A 166 -7.52 3.64 31.99
CA HIS A 166 -8.90 3.88 31.53
C HIS A 166 -9.10 3.69 30.02
N SER A 167 -8.04 3.35 29.27
CA SER A 167 -8.08 3.28 27.81
C SER A 167 -9.19 2.38 27.30
N PHE A 168 -9.30 1.16 27.84
CA PHE A 168 -10.33 0.18 27.45
C PHE A 168 -11.69 0.46 28.09
N THR A 169 -11.71 1.13 29.25
CA THR A 169 -12.96 1.52 29.92
C THR A 169 -13.64 2.68 29.19
N ASN A 170 -12.88 3.70 28.83
CA ASN A 170 -13.41 4.87 28.14
C ASN A 170 -13.83 4.55 26.70
N GLN A 171 -13.01 3.76 26.00
CA GLN A 171 -13.29 3.34 24.62
C GLN A 171 -13.10 1.82 24.46
N PRO A 172 -14.10 1.01 24.76
CA PRO A 172 -14.02 -0.46 24.71
C PRO A 172 -13.65 -1.00 23.31
N VAL A 173 -13.94 -0.26 22.23
CA VAL A 173 -13.53 -0.62 20.87
C VAL A 173 -12.00 -0.75 20.73
N ARG A 174 -11.22 -0.14 21.62
CA ARG A 174 -9.77 -0.30 21.67
C ARG A 174 -9.32 -1.75 21.97
N LEU A 175 -10.21 -2.62 22.48
CA LEU A 175 -9.98 -4.06 22.59
C LEU A 175 -9.78 -4.70 21.21
N LEU A 176 -10.69 -4.42 20.28
CA LEU A 176 -10.58 -4.88 18.89
C LEU A 176 -9.33 -4.29 18.19
N ARG A 177 -9.11 -3.01 18.44
CA ARG A 177 -8.00 -2.25 17.86
C ARG A 177 -6.63 -2.74 18.33
N ALA A 178 -6.47 -3.05 19.62
CA ALA A 178 -5.24 -3.60 20.19
C ALA A 178 -4.84 -4.89 19.48
N LEU A 179 -5.77 -5.83 19.33
CA LEU A 179 -5.52 -7.09 18.64
C LEU A 179 -5.21 -6.88 17.15
N ARG A 180 -5.86 -5.90 16.51
CA ARG A 180 -5.56 -5.54 15.12
C ARG A 180 -4.13 -5.04 14.97
N TYR A 181 -3.66 -4.15 15.85
CA TYR A 181 -2.27 -3.66 15.79
C TYR A 181 -1.26 -4.74 16.16
N VAL A 182 -1.53 -5.57 17.15
CA VAL A 182 -0.69 -6.74 17.48
C VAL A 182 -0.51 -7.63 16.24
N ALA A 183 -1.61 -7.96 15.56
CA ALA A 183 -1.58 -8.81 14.37
C ALA A 183 -0.93 -8.11 13.14
N ARG A 184 -1.24 -6.81 12.93
CA ARG A 184 -0.69 -6.03 11.82
C ARG A 184 0.82 -5.90 11.91
N MET A 185 1.33 -5.50 13.07
CA MET A 185 2.74 -5.15 13.26
C MET A 185 3.60 -6.35 13.68
N GLY A 186 2.97 -7.47 14.07
CA GLY A 186 3.69 -8.60 14.66
C GLY A 186 4.33 -8.24 16.00
N PHE A 187 3.72 -7.29 16.73
CA PHE A 187 4.17 -6.83 18.04
C PHE A 187 3.47 -7.61 19.15
N LYS A 188 4.02 -7.55 20.35
CA LYS A 188 3.33 -8.04 21.56
C LYS A 188 2.64 -6.89 22.29
N MET A 189 1.64 -7.21 23.09
CA MET A 189 1.05 -6.26 24.02
C MET A 189 2.01 -6.07 25.19
N GLU A 190 2.25 -4.81 25.59
CA GLU A 190 3.04 -4.51 26.79
C GLU A 190 2.33 -5.09 28.04
N SER A 191 3.08 -5.53 29.06
CA SER A 191 2.57 -6.32 30.18
C SER A 191 1.40 -5.68 30.92
N ARG A 192 1.52 -4.40 31.30
CA ARG A 192 0.41 -3.68 31.97
C ARG A 192 -0.80 -3.50 31.04
N THR A 193 -0.55 -3.27 29.78
CA THR A 193 -1.61 -3.17 28.78
C THR A 193 -2.34 -4.49 28.62
N ALA A 194 -1.62 -5.61 28.64
CA ALA A 194 -2.23 -6.95 28.62
C ALA A 194 -3.05 -7.23 29.88
N GLU A 195 -2.59 -6.81 31.07
CA GLU A 195 -3.37 -6.88 32.30
C GLU A 195 -4.66 -6.07 32.22
N TRP A 196 -4.59 -4.83 31.75
CA TRP A 196 -5.77 -3.97 31.56
C TRP A 196 -6.74 -4.50 30.49
N PHE A 197 -6.20 -5.09 29.44
CA PHE A 197 -6.98 -5.74 28.39
C PHE A 197 -7.76 -6.94 28.95
N ASN A 198 -7.10 -7.83 29.70
CA ASN A 198 -7.74 -8.99 30.31
C ASN A 198 -8.81 -8.58 31.35
N LEU A 199 -8.49 -7.59 32.18
CA LEU A 199 -9.45 -7.05 33.16
C LEU A 199 -10.69 -6.43 32.46
N ALA A 200 -10.51 -5.81 31.31
CA ALA A 200 -11.61 -5.25 30.51
C ALA A 200 -12.50 -6.36 29.95
N LEU A 201 -11.92 -7.49 29.50
CA LEU A 201 -12.69 -8.67 29.07
C LEU A 201 -13.41 -9.36 30.23
N GLU A 202 -12.76 -9.50 31.37
CA GLU A 202 -13.38 -10.06 32.60
C GLU A 202 -14.59 -9.23 33.06
N ARG A 203 -14.54 -7.91 32.86
CA ARG A 203 -15.65 -6.99 33.15
C ARG A 203 -16.67 -6.88 32.00
N GLU A 204 -16.52 -7.69 30.97
CA GLU A 204 -17.41 -7.74 29.81
C GLU A 204 -17.56 -6.40 29.08
N LEU A 205 -16.55 -5.51 29.15
CA LEU A 205 -16.61 -4.19 28.50
C LEU A 205 -16.79 -4.28 26.98
N GLN A 206 -16.39 -5.36 26.32
CA GLN A 206 -16.64 -5.61 24.90
C GLN A 206 -18.14 -5.58 24.54
N THR A 207 -19.04 -5.85 25.50
CA THR A 207 -20.49 -5.80 25.27
C THR A 207 -21.02 -4.37 25.12
N THR A 208 -20.25 -3.38 25.56
CA THR A 208 -20.62 -1.96 25.48
C THR A 208 -20.14 -1.29 24.20
N ILE A 209 -19.42 -2.02 23.32
CA ILE A 209 -18.96 -1.50 22.04
C ILE A 209 -20.17 -1.25 21.14
N SER A 210 -20.27 -0.02 20.61
CA SER A 210 -21.34 0.33 19.69
C SER A 210 -21.23 -0.42 18.35
N ASN A 211 -22.35 -0.59 17.65
CA ASN A 211 -22.35 -1.20 16.32
C ASN A 211 -21.54 -0.37 15.31
N GLU A 212 -21.54 0.95 15.45
CA GLU A 212 -20.75 1.87 14.60
C GLU A 212 -19.25 1.64 14.83
N ASP A 213 -18.80 1.58 16.08
CA ASP A 213 -17.39 1.35 16.41
C ASP A 213 -16.92 -0.04 15.96
N ALA A 214 -17.73 -1.07 16.20
CA ALA A 214 -17.43 -2.43 15.75
C ALA A 214 -17.35 -2.53 14.23
N GLY A 215 -18.28 -1.88 13.51
CA GLY A 215 -18.27 -1.78 12.05
C GLY A 215 -17.08 -0.98 11.52
N GLY A 216 -16.69 0.11 12.21
CA GLY A 216 -15.51 0.89 11.91
C GLY A 216 -14.22 0.07 11.99
N GLU A 217 -14.04 -0.69 13.07
CA GLU A 217 -12.87 -1.58 13.21
C GLU A 217 -12.91 -2.75 12.21
N PHE A 218 -14.09 -3.30 11.90
CA PHE A 218 -14.24 -4.30 10.85
C PHE A 218 -13.79 -3.76 9.46
N ARG A 219 -14.17 -2.53 9.11
CA ARG A 219 -13.68 -1.85 7.90
C ARG A 219 -12.14 -1.77 7.89
N GLN A 220 -11.53 -1.44 9.02
CA GLN A 220 -10.07 -1.39 9.12
C GLN A 220 -9.43 -2.77 8.92
N VAL A 221 -10.04 -3.85 9.42
CA VAL A 221 -9.54 -5.22 9.20
C VAL A 221 -9.48 -5.55 7.71
N THR A 222 -10.49 -5.18 6.92
CA THR A 222 -10.50 -5.46 5.48
C THR A 222 -9.39 -4.72 4.71
N ARG A 223 -8.85 -3.66 5.29
CA ARG A 223 -7.77 -2.83 4.72
C ARG A 223 -6.37 -3.30 5.16
N GLU A 224 -6.28 -4.21 6.14
CA GLU A 224 -5.00 -4.71 6.62
C GLU A 224 -4.31 -5.61 5.58
N GLU A 225 -2.98 -5.74 5.68
CA GLU A 225 -2.22 -6.65 4.81
C GLU A 225 -2.48 -8.12 5.12
N LYS A 226 -2.80 -8.42 6.37
CA LYS A 226 -3.05 -9.78 6.88
C LYS A 226 -4.37 -9.86 7.65
N PRO A 227 -5.52 -9.63 7.01
CA PRO A 227 -6.80 -9.60 7.71
C PRO A 227 -7.15 -10.94 8.38
N ALA A 228 -6.75 -12.06 7.79
CA ALA A 228 -6.92 -13.37 8.37
C ALA A 228 -6.25 -13.51 9.76
N ALA A 229 -5.07 -12.90 9.96
CA ALA A 229 -4.39 -12.91 11.24
C ALA A 229 -5.15 -12.11 12.30
N VAL A 230 -5.69 -10.96 11.92
CA VAL A 230 -6.51 -10.11 12.80
C VAL A 230 -7.78 -10.86 13.23
N LEU A 231 -8.51 -11.42 12.26
CA LEU A 231 -9.76 -12.15 12.52
C LEU A 231 -9.54 -13.37 13.42
N LYS A 232 -8.46 -14.15 13.20
CA LYS A 232 -8.08 -15.25 14.08
C LYS A 232 -7.75 -14.77 15.50
N SER A 233 -7.11 -13.60 15.63
CA SER A 233 -6.86 -12.98 16.93
C SER A 233 -8.17 -12.57 17.63
N TRP A 234 -9.15 -12.01 16.90
CA TRP A 234 -10.47 -11.72 17.46
C TRP A 234 -11.23 -12.99 17.85
N GLU A 235 -11.17 -14.06 17.04
CA GLU A 235 -11.77 -15.36 17.37
C GLU A 235 -11.18 -15.95 18.65
N SER A 236 -9.85 -15.97 18.78
CA SER A 236 -9.19 -16.54 19.97
C SER A 236 -9.54 -15.83 21.27
N HIS A 237 -9.93 -14.54 21.18
CA HIS A 237 -10.39 -13.74 22.32
C HIS A 237 -11.94 -13.63 22.40
N ARG A 238 -12.70 -14.41 21.59
CA ARG A 238 -14.17 -14.40 21.55
C ARG A 238 -14.78 -13.03 21.24
N LEU A 239 -14.10 -12.22 20.43
CA LEU A 239 -14.54 -10.87 20.09
C LEU A 239 -15.28 -10.78 18.73
N MET A 240 -15.40 -11.87 17.97
CA MET A 240 -16.16 -11.88 16.72
C MET A 240 -17.64 -11.57 16.94
N GLY A 241 -18.18 -11.99 18.09
CA GLY A 241 -19.58 -11.72 18.51
C GLY A 241 -19.88 -10.23 18.71
N VAL A 242 -18.88 -9.41 18.97
CA VAL A 242 -19.01 -7.95 19.08
C VAL A 242 -19.48 -7.35 17.76
N VAL A 243 -18.92 -7.82 16.64
CA VAL A 243 -19.36 -7.40 15.30
C VAL A 243 -20.76 -7.93 15.02
N HIS A 244 -20.95 -9.23 15.16
CA HIS A 244 -22.27 -9.87 15.07
C HIS A 244 -22.25 -11.28 15.67
N PRO A 245 -23.28 -11.70 16.44
CA PRO A 245 -23.34 -13.03 17.08
C PRO A 245 -23.21 -14.22 16.11
N LEU A 246 -23.63 -14.05 14.85
CA LEU A 246 -23.46 -15.08 13.82
C LEU A 246 -21.99 -15.34 13.49
N LEU A 247 -21.13 -14.34 13.59
CA LEU A 247 -19.69 -14.47 13.27
C LEU A 247 -18.93 -15.23 14.37
N GLU A 248 -19.47 -15.30 15.58
CA GLU A 248 -18.93 -16.16 16.63
C GLU A 248 -19.18 -17.65 16.34
N LYS A 249 -20.30 -17.97 15.68
CA LYS A 249 -20.73 -19.34 15.37
C LYS A 249 -20.22 -19.83 14.01
N ARG A 250 -19.91 -18.93 13.11
CA ARG A 250 -19.51 -19.23 11.72
C ARG A 250 -18.23 -18.50 11.40
N HIS A 251 -17.16 -19.27 11.28
CA HIS A 251 -15.84 -18.74 10.93
C HIS A 251 -15.81 -18.13 9.53
N PRO A 252 -15.02 -17.06 9.32
CA PRO A 252 -14.71 -16.52 8.00
C PRO A 252 -14.14 -17.57 7.04
N ASP A 253 -14.31 -17.37 5.75
CA ASP A 253 -13.61 -18.18 4.76
C ASP A 253 -12.16 -17.70 4.60
N TYR A 254 -11.29 -18.21 5.48
CA TYR A 254 -9.87 -17.86 5.49
C TYR A 254 -9.15 -18.21 4.19
N ASP A 255 -9.59 -19.25 3.50
CA ASP A 255 -8.97 -19.68 2.25
C ASP A 255 -9.31 -18.68 1.13
N ALA A 256 -10.57 -18.22 1.06
CA ALA A 256 -10.97 -17.16 0.13
C ALA A 256 -10.22 -15.85 0.41
N ILE A 257 -10.13 -15.43 1.69
CA ILE A 257 -9.36 -14.25 2.09
C ILE A 257 -7.90 -14.39 1.65
N ASN A 258 -7.24 -15.50 1.92
CA ASN A 258 -5.84 -15.71 1.57
C ASN A 258 -5.62 -15.78 0.05
N ARG A 259 -6.56 -16.35 -0.73
CA ARG A 259 -6.49 -16.33 -2.21
C ARG A 259 -6.54 -14.90 -2.72
N MET A 260 -7.46 -14.10 -2.21
CA MET A 260 -7.65 -12.71 -2.62
C MET A 260 -6.43 -11.84 -2.32
N PHE A 261 -5.80 -12.03 -1.14
CA PHE A 261 -4.60 -11.29 -0.78
C PHE A 261 -3.37 -11.68 -1.61
N ARG A 262 -3.24 -12.93 -2.04
CA ARG A 262 -2.22 -13.32 -3.03
C ARG A 262 -2.42 -12.60 -4.36
N VAL A 263 -3.66 -12.52 -4.84
CA VAL A 263 -3.98 -11.74 -6.06
C VAL A 263 -3.66 -10.26 -5.87
N ARG A 264 -3.97 -9.70 -4.70
CA ARG A 264 -3.60 -8.31 -4.38
C ARG A 264 -2.10 -8.07 -4.43
N GLU A 265 -1.28 -8.96 -3.86
CA GLU A 265 0.17 -8.86 -3.89
C GLU A 265 0.70 -8.86 -5.34
N ASP A 266 0.18 -9.73 -6.20
CA ASP A 266 0.50 -9.77 -7.64
C ASP A 266 0.10 -8.46 -8.33
N MET A 267 -1.05 -7.88 -8.00
CA MET A 267 -1.50 -6.59 -8.54
C MET A 267 -0.64 -5.43 -8.05
N VAL A 268 -0.30 -5.39 -6.77
CA VAL A 268 0.57 -4.36 -6.17
C VAL A 268 1.98 -4.40 -6.76
N SER A 269 2.54 -5.59 -6.97
CA SER A 269 3.84 -5.75 -7.63
C SER A 269 3.83 -5.23 -9.08
N SER A 270 2.66 -5.19 -9.71
CA SER A 270 2.41 -4.61 -11.04
C SER A 270 2.04 -3.10 -11.00
N GLY A 271 2.23 -2.44 -9.85
CA GLY A 271 1.95 -1.02 -9.67
C GLY A 271 0.46 -0.67 -9.48
N LEU A 272 -0.40 -1.65 -9.19
CA LEU A 272 -1.84 -1.44 -8.99
C LEU A 272 -2.21 -1.52 -7.51
N ARG A 273 -3.18 -0.73 -7.09
CA ARG A 273 -3.64 -0.70 -5.69
C ARG A 273 -5.15 -0.91 -5.62
N PRO A 274 -5.65 -2.18 -5.73
CA PRO A 274 -7.07 -2.45 -5.61
C PRO A 274 -7.57 -2.17 -4.20
N ARG A 275 -8.76 -1.57 -4.08
CA ARG A 275 -9.47 -1.38 -2.83
C ARG A 275 -10.32 -2.62 -2.54
N LEU A 276 -9.86 -3.50 -1.67
CA LEU A 276 -10.48 -4.82 -1.46
C LEU A 276 -11.55 -4.86 -0.37
N PHE A 277 -12.07 -3.71 0.08
CA PHE A 277 -13.09 -3.67 1.14
C PHE A 277 -14.28 -4.62 0.83
N ALA A 278 -14.93 -4.43 -0.32
CA ALA A 278 -16.11 -5.18 -0.67
C ALA A 278 -15.85 -6.68 -0.90
N PRO A 279 -14.85 -7.08 -1.72
CA PRO A 279 -14.51 -8.49 -1.90
C PRO A 279 -14.07 -9.20 -0.62
N VAL A 280 -13.27 -8.55 0.24
CA VAL A 280 -12.81 -9.14 1.51
C VAL A 280 -13.97 -9.26 2.50
N THR A 281 -14.85 -8.25 2.59
CA THR A 281 -16.07 -8.33 3.38
C THR A 281 -16.91 -9.55 2.96
N LEU A 282 -17.10 -9.71 1.65
CA LEU A 282 -17.83 -10.86 1.11
C LEU A 282 -17.17 -12.20 1.47
N ALA A 283 -15.85 -12.30 1.39
CA ALA A 283 -15.11 -13.51 1.80
C ALA A 283 -15.25 -13.79 3.30
N ILE A 284 -15.23 -12.76 4.15
CA ILE A 284 -15.46 -12.92 5.60
C ILE A 284 -16.88 -13.46 5.86
N LEU A 285 -17.85 -13.00 5.08
CA LEU A 285 -19.27 -13.38 5.22
C LEU A 285 -19.65 -14.58 4.35
N GLY A 286 -18.73 -15.15 3.58
CA GLY A 286 -19.03 -16.13 2.51
C GLY A 286 -19.69 -17.43 2.98
N ARG A 287 -19.54 -17.78 4.28
CA ARG A 287 -20.21 -18.97 4.88
C ARG A 287 -21.60 -18.68 5.44
N LEU A 288 -22.06 -17.44 5.36
CA LEU A 288 -23.39 -17.03 5.78
C LEU A 288 -24.39 -17.12 4.60
N LYS A 289 -25.64 -17.42 4.92
CA LYS A 289 -26.74 -17.30 3.96
C LYS A 289 -27.02 -15.83 3.65
N ASP A 290 -27.68 -15.54 2.53
CA ASP A 290 -27.97 -14.15 2.11
C ASP A 290 -28.74 -13.33 3.17
N SER A 291 -29.71 -13.93 3.83
CA SER A 291 -30.46 -13.28 4.93
C SER A 291 -29.56 -12.98 6.14
N GLU A 292 -28.64 -13.89 6.47
CA GLU A 292 -27.68 -13.74 7.54
C GLU A 292 -26.65 -12.65 7.18
N ARG A 293 -26.14 -12.63 5.93
CA ARG A 293 -25.25 -11.56 5.42
C ARG A 293 -25.89 -10.19 5.54
N LYS A 294 -27.15 -10.05 5.12
CA LYS A 294 -27.89 -8.79 5.25
C LYS A 294 -28.05 -8.34 6.70
N SER A 295 -28.28 -9.28 7.63
CA SER A 295 -28.37 -8.98 9.07
C SER A 295 -27.03 -8.44 9.59
N VAL A 296 -25.92 -9.10 9.27
CA VAL A 296 -24.57 -8.67 9.69
C VAL A 296 -24.23 -7.29 9.13
N LEU A 297 -24.42 -7.08 7.83
CA LEU A 297 -24.13 -5.80 7.17
C LEU A 297 -25.00 -4.66 7.71
N GLY A 298 -26.29 -4.93 7.98
CA GLY A 298 -27.20 -3.94 8.55
C GLY A 298 -26.80 -3.49 9.97
N ARG A 299 -26.16 -4.36 10.76
CA ARG A 299 -25.69 -4.01 12.10
C ARG A 299 -24.41 -3.17 12.10
N MET A 300 -23.57 -3.27 11.06
CA MET A 300 -22.25 -2.62 11.03
C MET A 300 -22.29 -1.12 10.82
N SER A 301 -23.45 -0.49 10.63
CA SER A 301 -23.58 0.94 10.36
C SER A 301 -22.67 1.46 9.24
N LEU A 302 -22.51 0.64 8.19
CA LEU A 302 -21.68 1.01 7.03
C LEU A 302 -22.34 2.10 6.18
N PRO A 303 -21.57 2.98 5.52
CA PRO A 303 -22.09 3.90 4.52
C PRO A 303 -22.87 3.17 3.42
N SER A 304 -23.95 3.80 2.91
CA SER A 304 -24.81 3.19 1.87
C SER A 304 -24.05 2.82 0.59
N SER A 305 -22.98 3.56 0.27
CA SER A 305 -22.10 3.26 -0.86
C SER A 305 -21.31 1.96 -0.66
N GLU A 306 -20.80 1.73 0.56
CA GLU A 306 -20.07 0.52 0.93
C GLU A 306 -20.99 -0.70 0.99
N LEU A 307 -22.19 -0.56 1.56
CA LEU A 307 -23.20 -1.61 1.54
C LEU A 307 -23.56 -2.06 0.12
N ARG A 308 -23.76 -1.09 -0.77
CA ARG A 308 -24.00 -1.38 -2.20
C ARG A 308 -22.82 -2.09 -2.82
N SER A 309 -21.60 -1.59 -2.62
CA SER A 309 -20.41 -2.21 -3.20
C SER A 309 -20.25 -3.68 -2.81
N VAL A 310 -20.53 -4.05 -1.54
CA VAL A 310 -20.47 -5.44 -1.07
C VAL A 310 -21.55 -6.31 -1.74
N ASN A 311 -22.79 -5.81 -1.84
CA ASN A 311 -23.89 -6.55 -2.46
C ASN A 311 -23.70 -6.71 -3.99
N ASP A 312 -23.01 -5.79 -4.63
CA ASP A 312 -22.83 -5.77 -6.10
C ASP A 312 -21.63 -6.59 -6.56
N VAL A 313 -20.72 -7.05 -5.67
CA VAL A 313 -19.51 -7.81 -6.04
C VAL A 313 -19.85 -9.02 -6.91
N GLU A 314 -20.72 -9.92 -6.44
CA GLU A 314 -21.04 -11.16 -7.15
C GLU A 314 -21.77 -10.91 -8.49
N PRO A 315 -22.86 -10.09 -8.55
CA PRO A 315 -23.56 -9.86 -9.80
C PRO A 315 -22.72 -9.09 -10.83
N GLU A 316 -21.91 -8.11 -10.41
CA GLU A 316 -21.04 -7.38 -11.34
C GLU A 316 -19.86 -8.24 -11.83
N ALA A 317 -19.25 -9.04 -10.95
CA ALA A 317 -18.23 -9.99 -11.35
C ALA A 317 -18.75 -11.00 -12.38
N LEU A 318 -19.96 -11.51 -12.20
CA LEU A 318 -20.61 -12.41 -13.18
C LEU A 318 -20.83 -11.72 -14.54
N LYS A 319 -21.23 -10.44 -14.55
CA LYS A 319 -21.36 -9.66 -15.79
C LYS A 319 -20.01 -9.52 -16.51
N ILE A 320 -18.94 -9.18 -15.76
CA ILE A 320 -17.59 -9.07 -16.31
C ILE A 320 -17.14 -10.42 -16.90
N VAL A 321 -17.32 -11.51 -16.16
CA VAL A 321 -16.98 -12.87 -16.61
C VAL A 321 -17.73 -13.22 -17.91
N LYS A 322 -19.03 -12.93 -18.00
CA LYS A 322 -19.84 -13.15 -19.19
C LYS A 322 -19.32 -12.36 -20.39
N ILE A 323 -18.95 -11.09 -20.21
CA ILE A 323 -18.40 -10.23 -21.27
C ILE A 323 -17.04 -10.76 -21.73
N LEU A 324 -16.14 -11.07 -20.78
CA LEU A 324 -14.79 -11.56 -21.08
C LEU A 324 -14.79 -12.96 -21.75
N SER A 325 -15.79 -13.77 -21.48
CA SER A 325 -15.94 -15.10 -22.09
C SER A 325 -16.66 -15.04 -23.43
N GLY A 326 -17.35 -13.95 -23.75
CA GLY A 326 -18.18 -13.77 -24.91
C GLY A 326 -17.46 -13.28 -26.17
N PRO A 327 -18.19 -13.17 -27.30
CA PRO A 327 -17.61 -12.76 -28.57
C PRO A 327 -17.13 -11.31 -28.61
N LYS A 328 -17.75 -10.41 -27.84
CA LYS A 328 -17.41 -8.96 -27.79
C LYS A 328 -15.95 -8.66 -27.38
N THR A 329 -15.32 -9.57 -26.70
CA THR A 329 -13.92 -9.44 -26.22
C THR A 329 -13.04 -10.55 -26.78
N SER A 330 -13.41 -11.17 -27.90
CA SER A 330 -12.61 -12.23 -28.54
C SER A 330 -11.27 -11.69 -29.04
N ALA A 331 -11.23 -10.48 -29.58
CA ALA A 331 -9.99 -9.81 -29.96
C ALA A 331 -9.27 -9.24 -28.74
N ALA A 332 -7.94 -9.30 -28.75
CA ALA A 332 -7.09 -8.79 -27.65
C ALA A 332 -7.30 -7.29 -27.40
N ARG A 333 -7.50 -6.50 -28.47
CA ARG A 333 -7.81 -5.07 -28.40
C ARG A 333 -9.06 -4.80 -27.57
N ASP A 334 -10.15 -5.49 -27.88
CA ASP A 334 -11.45 -5.23 -27.25
C ASP A 334 -11.44 -5.71 -25.80
N ALA A 335 -10.75 -6.83 -25.52
CA ALA A 335 -10.53 -7.30 -24.17
C ALA A 335 -9.69 -6.31 -23.35
N TYR A 336 -8.61 -5.76 -23.93
CA TYR A 336 -7.80 -4.74 -23.29
C TYR A 336 -8.62 -3.49 -22.95
N ALA A 337 -9.32 -2.92 -23.94
CA ALA A 337 -10.13 -1.72 -23.78
C ALA A 337 -11.24 -1.88 -22.71
N TYR A 338 -11.80 -3.07 -22.59
CA TYR A 338 -12.77 -3.40 -21.56
C TYR A 338 -12.11 -3.48 -20.17
N LEU A 339 -10.98 -4.18 -20.05
CA LEU A 339 -10.28 -4.40 -18.77
C LEU A 339 -9.66 -3.11 -18.22
N GLU A 340 -9.27 -2.16 -19.08
CA GLU A 340 -8.74 -0.85 -18.67
C GLU A 340 -9.77 -0.02 -17.89
N ARG A 341 -11.06 -0.25 -18.15
CA ARG A 341 -12.19 0.45 -17.51
C ARG A 341 -12.82 -0.33 -16.36
N ALA A 342 -12.47 -1.61 -16.24
CA ALA A 342 -13.09 -2.49 -15.25
C ALA A 342 -12.55 -2.19 -13.83
N PRO A 343 -13.41 -2.22 -12.80
CA PRO A 343 -13.00 -2.00 -11.41
C PRO A 343 -11.98 -3.05 -10.96
N LEU A 344 -10.87 -2.58 -10.38
CA LEU A 344 -9.75 -3.44 -9.99
C LEU A 344 -10.11 -4.44 -8.88
N ASP A 345 -11.00 -4.06 -7.98
CA ASP A 345 -11.50 -4.92 -6.90
C ASP A 345 -12.32 -6.10 -7.45
N LEU A 346 -13.17 -5.86 -8.46
CA LEU A 346 -13.91 -6.93 -9.13
C LEU A 346 -12.99 -7.85 -9.94
N LEU A 347 -11.95 -7.29 -10.58
CA LEU A 347 -10.94 -8.11 -11.27
C LEU A 347 -10.16 -8.98 -10.28
N ALA A 348 -9.82 -8.45 -9.11
CA ALA A 348 -9.19 -9.21 -8.04
C ALA A 348 -10.11 -10.34 -7.54
N TYR A 349 -11.39 -10.05 -7.33
CA TYR A 349 -12.39 -11.04 -6.95
C TYR A 349 -12.52 -12.17 -7.99
N ILE A 350 -12.61 -11.82 -9.29
CA ILE A 350 -12.69 -12.82 -10.37
C ILE A 350 -11.43 -13.69 -10.42
N LEU A 351 -10.24 -13.11 -10.22
CA LEU A 351 -8.98 -13.87 -10.19
C LEU A 351 -8.90 -14.83 -9.02
N SER A 352 -9.52 -14.50 -7.87
CA SER A 352 -9.48 -15.34 -6.67
C SER A 352 -10.55 -16.41 -6.63
N GLU A 353 -11.76 -16.13 -7.17
CA GLU A 353 -12.94 -16.98 -6.95
C GLU A 353 -13.52 -17.59 -8.22
N SER A 354 -13.22 -17.04 -9.42
CA SER A 354 -13.85 -17.55 -10.64
C SER A 354 -13.16 -18.79 -11.20
N SER A 355 -13.94 -19.82 -11.51
CA SER A 355 -13.50 -21.00 -12.24
C SER A 355 -13.49 -20.82 -13.77
N ASN A 356 -13.92 -19.67 -14.29
CA ASN A 356 -13.97 -19.42 -15.73
C ASN A 356 -12.56 -19.14 -16.30
N GLY A 357 -11.93 -20.18 -16.86
CA GLY A 357 -10.56 -20.10 -17.38
C GLY A 357 -10.37 -19.07 -18.52
N LYS A 358 -11.40 -18.77 -19.34
CA LYS A 358 -11.31 -17.76 -20.41
C LYS A 358 -11.22 -16.34 -19.83
N ALA A 359 -12.09 -16.00 -18.87
CA ALA A 359 -12.08 -14.69 -18.22
C ALA A 359 -10.81 -14.50 -17.41
N VAL A 360 -10.48 -15.45 -16.53
CA VAL A 360 -9.26 -15.44 -15.71
C VAL A 360 -8.00 -15.33 -16.57
N GLY A 361 -7.91 -16.07 -17.67
CA GLY A 361 -6.78 -16.02 -18.61
C GLY A 361 -6.59 -14.64 -19.24
N LYS A 362 -7.66 -13.95 -19.63
CA LYS A 362 -7.61 -12.59 -20.18
C LYS A 362 -7.16 -11.58 -19.12
N ILE A 363 -7.68 -11.66 -17.90
CA ILE A 363 -7.29 -10.77 -16.80
C ILE A 363 -5.81 -10.97 -16.45
N ARG A 364 -5.33 -12.21 -16.34
CA ARG A 364 -3.90 -12.50 -16.12
C ARG A 364 -3.04 -11.97 -17.25
N THR A 365 -3.47 -12.12 -18.51
CA THR A 365 -2.73 -11.59 -19.66
C THR A 365 -2.68 -10.07 -19.64
N TYR A 366 -3.79 -9.43 -19.23
CA TYR A 366 -3.87 -7.97 -19.09
C TYR A 366 -2.82 -7.46 -18.07
N PHE A 367 -2.78 -8.01 -16.86
CA PHE A 367 -1.84 -7.57 -15.84
C PHE A 367 -0.38 -7.96 -16.15
N GLY A 368 -0.15 -9.21 -16.59
CA GLY A 368 1.19 -9.72 -16.78
C GLY A 368 1.87 -9.31 -18.09
N LYS A 369 1.10 -8.89 -19.11
CA LYS A 369 1.65 -8.59 -20.43
C LYS A 369 1.14 -7.26 -21.00
N TRP A 370 -0.15 -7.08 -21.13
CA TRP A 370 -0.71 -5.96 -21.90
C TRP A 370 -0.46 -4.61 -21.24
N LYS A 371 -0.51 -4.53 -19.91
CA LYS A 371 -0.16 -3.28 -19.19
C LYS A 371 1.29 -2.87 -19.40
N ALA A 372 2.22 -3.80 -19.33
CA ALA A 372 3.64 -3.53 -19.57
C ALA A 372 3.88 -3.02 -21.00
N ILE A 373 3.20 -3.62 -22.00
CA ILE A 373 3.25 -3.14 -23.39
C ILE A 373 2.74 -1.70 -23.47
N ARG A 374 1.63 -1.37 -22.82
CA ARG A 374 1.08 0.00 -22.80
C ARG A 374 2.04 1.00 -22.14
N GLN A 375 2.65 0.61 -21.05
CA GLN A 375 3.64 1.44 -20.34
C GLN A 375 4.92 1.70 -21.16
N ALA A 376 5.26 0.80 -22.08
CA ALA A 376 6.43 0.96 -22.98
C ALA A 376 6.16 1.85 -24.21
N LEU A 377 4.91 2.26 -24.48
CA LEU A 377 4.58 3.09 -25.65
C LEU A 377 5.31 4.45 -25.73
N PRO A 378 5.62 5.15 -24.61
CA PRO A 378 6.44 6.36 -24.70
C PRO A 378 7.80 6.14 -25.38
N SER A 379 8.45 4.98 -25.12
CA SER A 379 9.69 4.60 -25.81
C SER A 379 9.47 4.37 -27.29
N VAL A 380 8.37 3.71 -27.67
CA VAL A 380 7.97 3.50 -29.07
C VAL A 380 7.70 4.84 -29.79
N ALA A 381 7.06 5.78 -29.11
CA ALA A 381 6.84 7.13 -29.62
C ALA A 381 8.19 7.84 -29.92
N THR A 382 9.16 7.73 -29.02
CA THR A 382 10.52 8.26 -29.24
C THR A 382 11.21 7.58 -30.43
N GLU A 383 11.09 6.25 -30.57
CA GLU A 383 11.61 5.54 -31.74
C GLU A 383 10.99 6.06 -33.04
N LEU A 384 9.70 6.36 -33.05
CA LEU A 384 9.01 6.90 -34.23
C LEU A 384 9.44 8.33 -34.58
N GLU A 385 9.72 9.17 -33.57
CA GLU A 385 10.32 10.50 -33.74
C GLU A 385 11.72 10.41 -34.36
N VAL A 386 12.56 9.50 -33.89
CA VAL A 386 13.89 9.24 -34.45
C VAL A 386 13.82 8.80 -35.92
N LEU A 387 12.74 8.12 -36.30
CA LEU A 387 12.48 7.77 -37.71
C LEU A 387 11.98 8.93 -38.56
N GLY A 388 11.86 10.13 -37.98
CA GLY A 388 11.54 11.38 -38.72
C GLY A 388 10.03 11.64 -38.84
N MET A 389 9.19 11.03 -38.04
CA MET A 389 7.74 11.30 -38.05
C MET A 389 7.40 12.40 -37.03
N GLU A 390 6.76 13.47 -37.49
CA GLU A 390 6.29 14.56 -36.65
C GLU A 390 5.05 14.14 -35.85
N ARG A 391 4.90 14.68 -34.62
CA ARG A 391 3.74 14.46 -33.77
C ARG A 391 2.47 15.01 -34.38
N GLY A 392 1.38 14.27 -34.28
CA GLY A 392 0.05 14.63 -34.79
C GLY A 392 -0.86 13.41 -34.91
N ALA A 393 -2.07 13.59 -35.39
CA ALA A 393 -3.08 12.52 -35.45
C ALA A 393 -2.61 11.24 -36.18
N LYS A 394 -1.78 11.41 -37.24
CA LYS A 394 -1.20 10.26 -37.96
C LYS A 394 -0.14 9.53 -37.11
N PHE A 395 0.66 10.27 -36.35
CA PHE A 395 1.64 9.72 -35.40
C PHE A 395 0.95 8.88 -34.32
N ASP A 396 -0.07 9.45 -33.67
CA ASP A 396 -0.82 8.77 -32.61
C ASP A 396 -1.49 7.49 -33.13
N LYS A 397 -2.01 7.53 -34.36
CA LYS A 397 -2.56 6.35 -35.01
C LYS A 397 -1.51 5.26 -35.24
N VAL A 398 -0.31 5.61 -35.68
CA VAL A 398 0.78 4.62 -35.88
C VAL A 398 1.21 4.00 -34.55
N VAL A 399 1.32 4.79 -33.49
CA VAL A 399 1.62 4.28 -32.14
C VAL A 399 0.52 3.30 -31.67
N GLU A 400 -0.75 3.65 -31.87
CA GLU A 400 -1.88 2.79 -31.48
C GLU A 400 -1.96 1.52 -32.35
N ASP A 401 -1.73 1.59 -33.66
CA ASP A 401 -1.69 0.42 -34.54
C ASP A 401 -0.51 -0.50 -34.17
N PHE A 402 0.62 0.04 -33.80
CA PHE A 402 1.76 -0.71 -33.28
C PHE A 402 1.43 -1.42 -31.97
N PHE A 403 0.79 -0.71 -31.02
CA PHE A 403 0.30 -1.30 -29.77
C PHE A 403 -0.60 -2.51 -30.02
N GLN A 404 -1.53 -2.41 -30.98
CA GLN A 404 -2.42 -3.51 -31.34
C GLN A 404 -1.66 -4.72 -31.89
N LEU A 405 -0.62 -4.51 -32.70
CA LEU A 405 0.24 -5.59 -33.17
C LEU A 405 0.99 -6.26 -32.00
N GLN A 406 1.44 -5.47 -31.02
CA GLN A 406 2.07 -6.02 -29.82
C GLN A 406 1.10 -6.84 -28.95
N LEU A 407 -0.16 -6.40 -28.80
CA LEU A 407 -1.20 -7.18 -28.11
C LEU A 407 -1.42 -8.54 -28.77
N LEU A 408 -1.33 -8.60 -30.11
CA LEU A 408 -1.43 -9.84 -30.89
C LEU A 408 -0.13 -10.67 -30.85
N GLY A 409 0.92 -10.17 -30.21
CA GLY A 409 2.21 -10.85 -30.09
C GLY A 409 3.06 -10.79 -31.36
N ARG A 410 2.81 -9.86 -32.30
CA ARG A 410 3.51 -9.77 -33.59
C ARG A 410 4.77 -8.90 -33.54
N ALA A 411 4.91 -7.95 -32.65
CA ALA A 411 6.08 -7.04 -32.53
C ALA A 411 6.78 -7.30 -31.19
N ARG A 412 7.35 -8.49 -31.00
CA ARG A 412 7.95 -8.89 -29.71
C ARG A 412 9.41 -8.52 -29.57
N LYS A 413 10.14 -8.53 -30.70
CA LYS A 413 11.59 -8.31 -30.69
C LYS A 413 11.88 -6.84 -30.97
N PRO A 414 12.72 -6.18 -30.15
CA PRO A 414 13.11 -4.80 -30.39
C PRO A 414 13.72 -4.57 -31.80
N GLU A 415 14.41 -5.59 -32.33
CA GLU A 415 15.01 -5.56 -33.66
C GLU A 415 13.97 -5.38 -34.79
N ASP A 416 12.73 -5.83 -34.57
CA ASP A 416 11.65 -5.72 -35.55
C ASP A 416 10.87 -4.40 -35.42
N HIS A 417 11.02 -3.65 -34.30
CA HIS A 417 10.25 -2.44 -34.02
C HIS A 417 10.43 -1.38 -35.12
N ALA A 418 11.67 -1.01 -35.41
CA ALA A 418 11.95 -0.01 -36.43
C ALA A 418 11.42 -0.38 -37.82
N LYS A 419 11.46 -1.66 -38.18
CA LYS A 419 10.93 -2.14 -39.48
C LYS A 419 9.40 -2.07 -39.51
N ILE A 420 8.73 -2.46 -38.44
CA ILE A 420 7.27 -2.43 -38.34
C ILE A 420 6.78 -0.98 -38.28
N LEU A 421 7.43 -0.11 -37.49
CA LEU A 421 7.10 1.30 -37.37
C LEU A 421 7.25 2.03 -38.71
N ARG A 422 8.34 1.80 -39.46
CA ARG A 422 8.50 2.35 -40.83
C ARG A 422 7.38 1.92 -41.76
N LYS A 423 7.00 0.64 -41.70
CA LYS A 423 5.90 0.11 -42.51
C LYS A 423 4.56 0.77 -42.17
N LEU A 424 4.23 0.94 -40.87
CA LEU A 424 3.02 1.59 -40.41
C LEU A 424 2.99 3.09 -40.76
N ALA A 425 4.14 3.77 -40.62
CA ALA A 425 4.30 5.19 -40.91
C ALA A 425 4.33 5.48 -42.41
N GLY A 426 4.55 4.48 -43.27
CA GLY A 426 4.76 4.64 -44.71
C GLY A 426 6.11 5.27 -45.06
N ILE A 427 7.13 5.16 -44.17
CA ILE A 427 8.47 5.68 -44.39
C ILE A 427 9.25 4.64 -45.21
N LYS A 428 9.74 5.07 -46.39
CA LYS A 428 10.57 4.23 -47.27
C LYS A 428 11.90 3.89 -46.58
N GLU A 429 12.35 2.63 -46.70
CA GLU A 429 13.68 2.26 -46.24
C GLU A 429 14.73 3.08 -47.03
N LEU A 430 15.65 3.73 -46.30
CA LEU A 430 16.83 4.27 -46.94
C LEU A 430 17.60 3.13 -47.58
N PRO A 431 18.08 3.25 -48.84
CA PRO A 431 18.87 2.22 -49.49
C PRO A 431 20.05 1.89 -48.59
N LYS A 432 20.24 0.61 -48.26
CA LYS A 432 21.42 0.15 -47.53
C LYS A 432 22.64 0.67 -48.26
N LYS A 433 23.48 1.49 -47.62
CA LYS A 433 24.84 1.77 -48.12
C LYS A 433 25.49 0.42 -48.42
N VAL A 434 25.70 0.15 -49.68
CA VAL A 434 26.46 -1.01 -50.13
C VAL A 434 27.89 -0.79 -49.61
N GLU A 435 28.29 -1.54 -48.60
CA GLU A 435 29.72 -1.66 -48.24
C GLU A 435 30.41 -2.21 -49.48
N GLU A 436 31.19 -1.38 -50.18
CA GLU A 436 32.09 -1.84 -51.22
C GLU A 436 33.02 -2.89 -50.62
N LYS A 437 32.76 -4.13 -50.99
CA LYS A 437 33.69 -5.23 -50.75
C LYS A 437 35.01 -4.88 -51.49
N LYS A 438 36.01 -4.40 -50.75
CA LYS A 438 37.38 -4.36 -51.23
C LYS A 438 37.78 -5.79 -51.61
N LYS A 439 38.07 -5.99 -52.91
CA LYS A 439 38.60 -7.25 -53.44
C LYS A 439 39.93 -7.56 -52.74
N PRO A 440 40.23 -8.78 -52.38
CA PRO A 440 41.51 -9.14 -51.82
C PRO A 440 42.59 -9.12 -52.91
N GLU A 441 43.63 -8.29 -52.73
CA GLU A 441 44.85 -8.33 -53.52
C GLU A 441 45.63 -9.63 -53.25
N LYS A 442 46.06 -10.31 -54.31
CA LYS A 442 46.89 -11.52 -54.29
C LYS A 442 48.29 -11.20 -53.76
N PRO A 443 48.94 -12.10 -52.98
CA PRO A 443 50.29 -11.90 -52.44
C PRO A 443 51.38 -12.07 -53.51
N LYS A 444 52.31 -11.09 -53.65
CA LYS A 444 53.59 -11.23 -54.33
C LYS A 444 54.65 -11.79 -53.37
N LYS A 445 55.43 -12.72 -53.91
CA LYS A 445 56.48 -13.50 -53.27
C LYS A 445 57.77 -12.73 -53.02
N LYS A 446 58.42 -13.04 -51.89
CA LYS A 446 59.86 -13.24 -51.55
C LYS A 446 60.85 -12.10 -51.84
N GLY A 447 61.62 -11.81 -50.80
CA GLY A 447 62.94 -11.16 -50.78
C GLY A 447 63.50 -11.05 -49.36
N GLU A 448 64.39 -11.91 -49.03
CA GLU A 448 65.47 -11.99 -48.04
C GLU A 448 65.65 -10.96 -46.91
N LEU A 449 65.92 -11.51 -45.72
CA LEU A 449 66.61 -10.90 -44.56
C LEU A 449 67.99 -10.34 -44.90
N PRO A 450 68.58 -9.37 -44.13
CA PRO A 450 69.26 -9.79 -42.88
C PRO A 450 69.28 -8.77 -41.70
N THR A 451 69.54 -9.35 -40.54
CA THR A 451 70.29 -8.94 -39.34
C THR A 451 69.90 -7.71 -38.51
N LYS A 452 69.75 -8.05 -37.21
CA LYS A 452 69.81 -7.22 -36.01
C LYS A 452 71.06 -6.29 -35.94
N PRO A 453 71.07 -5.20 -35.09
CA PRO A 453 71.09 -5.34 -33.62
C PRO A 453 70.37 -4.26 -32.78
N GLU A 454 70.01 -4.73 -31.59
CA GLU A 454 70.09 -4.12 -30.25
C GLU A 454 69.63 -2.68 -29.90
N ALA A 455 68.82 -2.74 -28.88
CA ALA A 455 68.80 -2.00 -27.58
C ALA A 455 68.02 -0.68 -27.46
N ALA A 456 67.13 -0.68 -26.57
CA ALA A 456 66.87 0.10 -25.35
C ALA A 456 65.44 0.64 -25.21
N ALA A 457 64.84 0.08 -24.23
CA ALA A 457 64.01 0.68 -23.13
C ALA A 457 63.06 1.84 -23.42
N THR A 458 61.79 1.72 -23.15
CA THR A 458 61.04 2.11 -21.94
C THR A 458 59.55 2.26 -22.21
N GLY A 459 58.74 1.81 -21.29
CA GLY A 459 57.39 2.34 -21.02
C GLY A 459 56.18 1.53 -21.54
N GLY A 460 55.79 0.48 -20.87
CA GLY A 460 54.50 -0.19 -21.05
C GLY A 460 53.38 0.49 -20.26
N PRO A 461 52.13 0.42 -20.74
CA PRO A 461 50.99 0.93 -19.97
C PRO A 461 50.49 -0.07 -18.95
N VAL A 462 50.17 0.47 -17.79
CA VAL A 462 49.68 -0.18 -16.60
C VAL A 462 48.22 -0.57 -16.79
N THR A 463 47.92 -1.88 -16.64
CA THR A 463 46.57 -2.40 -16.47
C THR A 463 46.19 -2.37 -14.97
N PRO A 464 44.94 -2.00 -14.60
CA PRO A 464 44.50 -2.06 -13.20
C PRO A 464 44.18 -3.50 -12.76
N PRO A 465 44.37 -3.81 -11.47
CA PRO A 465 44.27 -5.19 -10.96
C PRO A 465 42.81 -5.61 -10.75
N LYS A 466 42.52 -6.86 -11.09
CA LYS A 466 41.31 -7.60 -10.74
C LYS A 466 41.30 -7.90 -9.23
N ILE A 467 40.24 -7.45 -8.55
CA ILE A 467 39.96 -7.82 -7.16
C ILE A 467 39.29 -9.20 -7.15
N GLN A 468 39.94 -10.19 -6.55
CA GLN A 468 39.34 -11.47 -6.21
C GLN A 468 38.69 -11.39 -4.82
N PRO A 469 37.55 -12.08 -4.58
CA PRO A 469 36.94 -12.10 -3.25
C PRO A 469 37.68 -13.07 -2.32
N HIS A 470 38.11 -12.55 -1.17
CA HIS A 470 38.69 -13.37 -0.11
C HIS A 470 37.63 -14.30 0.51
N ARG A 471 37.88 -15.60 0.42
CA ARG A 471 37.25 -16.61 1.28
C ARG A 471 37.82 -16.48 2.69
N MET A 472 36.98 -16.15 3.66
CA MET A 472 37.30 -16.28 5.09
C MET A 472 37.17 -17.76 5.51
N ALA A 473 38.20 -18.27 6.13
CA ALA A 473 38.23 -19.59 6.78
C ALA A 473 37.53 -19.51 8.17
N PRO A 474 36.94 -20.63 8.66
CA PRO A 474 36.18 -20.62 9.92
C PRO A 474 37.11 -20.54 11.13
N GLY A 475 36.89 -19.49 11.95
CA GLY A 475 37.56 -19.32 13.23
C GLY A 475 37.07 -20.31 14.28
N LYS A 476 38.01 -20.87 15.03
CA LYS A 476 37.80 -21.83 16.12
C LYS A 476 36.99 -21.21 17.26
N SER A 477 35.96 -21.92 17.69
CA SER A 477 35.16 -21.65 18.89
C SER A 477 35.96 -21.88 20.17
N THR A 478 36.01 -20.85 21.04
CA THR A 478 36.41 -20.95 22.43
C THR A 478 35.22 -21.36 23.30
N PRO A 479 35.38 -22.23 24.30
CA PRO A 479 34.27 -22.73 25.10
C PRO A 479 33.85 -21.72 26.20
N ALA A 480 32.54 -21.67 26.44
CA ALA A 480 31.91 -20.87 27.47
C ALA A 480 32.25 -21.36 28.89
N PRO A 481 32.33 -20.47 29.91
CA PRO A 481 32.57 -20.86 31.27
C PRO A 481 31.34 -21.45 31.97
N SER A 482 31.58 -22.50 32.78
CA SER A 482 30.60 -23.28 33.55
C SER A 482 29.90 -22.42 34.62
N PRO A 483 28.64 -22.72 34.98
CA PRO A 483 27.92 -21.99 36.02
C PRO A 483 28.35 -22.39 37.43
N LYS A 484 28.50 -21.37 38.32
CA LYS A 484 28.79 -21.53 39.74
C LYS A 484 27.58 -22.14 40.51
N PRO A 485 27.83 -22.96 41.56
CA PRO A 485 26.77 -23.63 42.31
C PRO A 485 26.01 -22.68 43.26
N LYS A 486 24.71 -22.89 43.41
CA LYS A 486 23.81 -22.19 44.31
C LYS A 486 24.08 -22.54 45.81
N PRO A 487 23.95 -21.58 46.73
CA PRO A 487 24.08 -21.86 48.14
C PRO A 487 22.83 -22.61 48.69
N LYS A 488 23.09 -23.60 49.55
CA LYS A 488 22.10 -24.36 50.28
C LYS A 488 21.42 -23.52 51.34
N THR A 489 20.13 -23.38 51.31
CA THR A 489 19.30 -22.85 52.40
C THR A 489 19.15 -23.88 53.52
N LYS A 490 19.60 -23.53 54.74
CA LYS A 490 19.29 -24.28 55.95
C LYS A 490 17.88 -23.98 56.40
N LYS A 491 17.10 -25.07 56.69
CA LYS A 491 15.85 -25.02 57.45
C LYS A 491 16.10 -24.56 58.87
N LYS A 492 15.30 -23.62 59.32
CA LYS A 492 14.69 -23.62 60.67
C LYS A 492 13.27 -23.13 60.54
#